data_f853bd6b26adf50d7ea7e9792096fedf
#
_entry.id   f853bd6b26adf50d7ea7e9792096fedf
#
_cell.length_a   1.000
_cell.length_b   1.000
_cell.length_c   1.000
_cell.angle_alpha   90.00
_cell.angle_beta   90.00
_cell.angle_gamma   90.00
#
_symmetry.space_group_name_H-M   'P 1'
#
loop_
_entity.id
_entity.type
_entity.pdbx_description
1 polymer ?
#
loop_
_entity_poly.entity_id
_entity_poly.type
_entity_poly.pdbx_seq_one_letter_code
_entity_poly.pdbx_strand_id
1 'polypeptide(L)'
;MYETPLTGLVLSGGGARAAYQVGVLRAIARLRRERLGPRRARLKSPFGIIVGTSAGAINAAALACHADRFDASVEVLSRVWQDFRAEQVYRADSLGVIRSGAQWLTMLSVGWLIARWRKARPRSLLDNGPLAELLNTMVPLERLPMMLQQRQLHALAVTASSYTGGEHVTFSWEVPAGTAA
;
A
#
# COMPACT_ATOMS: atom_id res chain seq x y z
N MET A 1 25.44 17.19 -19.63
CA MET A 1 24.92 15.84 -19.34
C MET A 1 23.44 16.04 -19.06
N TYR A 2 22.53 15.64 -19.94
CA TYR A 2 21.08 15.78 -19.71
C TYR A 2 20.70 14.73 -18.68
N GLU A 3 20.32 15.18 -17.48
CA GLU A 3 19.73 14.29 -16.48
C GLU A 3 18.43 13.72 -17.05
N THR A 4 18.33 12.39 -17.05
CA THR A 4 17.07 11.75 -17.45
C THR A 4 15.97 12.20 -16.49
N PRO A 5 14.87 12.79 -16.98
CA PRO A 5 13.84 13.33 -16.13
C PRO A 5 13.23 12.20 -15.27
N LEU A 6 13.11 12.47 -13.97
CA LEU A 6 12.44 11.56 -13.04
C LEU A 6 10.92 11.59 -13.27
N THR A 7 10.35 10.42 -13.47
CA THR A 7 8.90 10.28 -13.59
C THR A 7 8.31 9.91 -12.24
N GLY A 8 7.33 10.68 -11.78
CA GLY A 8 6.56 10.40 -10.57
C GLY A 8 5.27 9.63 -10.89
N LEU A 9 4.90 8.70 -9.99
CA LEU A 9 3.62 7.98 -10.00
C LEU A 9 2.86 8.33 -8.73
N VAL A 10 1.62 8.82 -8.88
CA VAL A 10 0.72 9.10 -7.75
C VAL A 10 -0.46 8.14 -7.79
N LEU A 11 -0.65 7.38 -6.71
CA LEU A 11 -1.69 6.39 -6.54
C LEU A 11 -2.64 6.82 -5.41
N SER A 12 -3.80 7.34 -5.79
CA SER A 12 -4.79 7.85 -4.84
C SER A 12 -5.46 6.74 -4.03
N GLY A 13 -6.00 7.10 -2.87
CA GLY A 13 -6.88 6.23 -2.10
C GLY A 13 -8.20 5.96 -2.82
N GLY A 14 -8.92 4.94 -2.38
CA GLY A 14 -10.23 4.62 -2.98
C GLY A 14 -10.72 3.19 -2.72
N GLY A 15 -10.16 2.50 -1.73
CA GLY A 15 -10.55 1.12 -1.41
C GLY A 15 -10.42 0.20 -2.63
N ALA A 16 -11.49 -0.51 -2.98
CA ALA A 16 -11.52 -1.44 -4.12
C ALA A 16 -11.18 -0.78 -5.48
N ARG A 17 -11.32 0.55 -5.62
CA ARG A 17 -10.93 1.26 -6.84
C ARG A 17 -9.42 1.20 -7.12
N ALA A 18 -8.61 0.84 -6.13
CA ALA A 18 -7.17 0.61 -6.36
C ALA A 18 -6.89 -0.53 -7.34
N ALA A 19 -7.82 -1.46 -7.53
CA ALA A 19 -7.76 -2.46 -8.61
C ALA A 19 -7.72 -1.82 -10.02
N TYR A 20 -8.42 -0.70 -10.23
CA TYR A 20 -8.34 0.05 -11.49
C TYR A 20 -6.93 0.56 -11.77
N GLN A 21 -6.24 1.05 -10.73
CA GLN A 21 -4.84 1.50 -10.85
C GLN A 21 -3.94 0.38 -11.35
N VAL A 22 -4.15 -0.84 -10.85
CA VAL A 22 -3.40 -2.03 -11.30
C VAL A 22 -3.69 -2.35 -12.77
N GLY A 23 -4.93 -2.17 -13.22
CA GLY A 23 -5.30 -2.27 -14.64
C GLY A 23 -4.53 -1.29 -15.53
N VAL A 24 -4.38 -0.04 -15.08
CA VAL A 24 -3.56 0.98 -15.77
C VAL A 24 -2.08 0.59 -15.80
N LEU A 25 -1.54 0.12 -14.67
CA LEU A 25 -0.15 -0.34 -14.59
C LEU A 25 0.12 -1.53 -15.52
N ARG A 26 -0.84 -2.46 -15.66
CA ARG A 26 -0.78 -3.55 -16.64
C ARG A 26 -0.71 -3.03 -18.08
N ALA A 27 -1.53 -2.02 -18.41
CA ALA A 27 -1.51 -1.40 -19.73
C ALA A 27 -0.15 -0.74 -19.99
N ILE A 28 0.41 -0.03 -19.01
CA ILE A 28 1.75 0.56 -19.11
C ILE A 28 2.82 -0.51 -19.33
N ALA A 29 2.80 -1.60 -18.57
CA ALA A 29 3.73 -2.72 -18.71
C ALA A 29 3.62 -3.34 -20.12
N ARG A 30 2.41 -3.52 -20.64
CA ARG A 30 2.17 -4.03 -22.01
C ARG A 30 2.74 -3.09 -23.05
N LEU A 31 2.42 -1.78 -23.00
CA LEU A 31 2.90 -0.79 -23.97
C LEU A 31 4.43 -0.68 -23.95
N ARG A 32 5.06 -0.79 -22.77
CA ARG A 32 6.53 -0.83 -22.64
C ARG A 32 7.10 -2.06 -23.34
N ARG A 33 6.50 -3.23 -23.20
CA ARG A 33 6.95 -4.46 -23.89
C ARG A 33 6.85 -4.33 -25.40
N GLU A 34 5.76 -3.76 -25.88
CA GLU A 34 5.53 -3.52 -27.32
C GLU A 34 6.56 -2.54 -27.91
N ARG A 35 6.90 -1.47 -27.17
CA ARG A 35 7.81 -0.41 -27.65
C ARG A 35 9.29 -0.74 -27.46
N LEU A 36 9.66 -1.34 -26.35
CA LEU A 36 11.07 -1.54 -25.95
C LEU A 36 11.57 -2.96 -26.22
N GLY A 37 10.65 -3.86 -26.56
CA GLY A 37 10.92 -5.29 -26.62
C GLY A 37 10.96 -5.95 -25.22
N PRO A 38 10.77 -7.29 -25.18
CA PRO A 38 10.52 -8.01 -23.92
C PRO A 38 11.71 -7.98 -22.96
N ARG A 39 12.94 -7.89 -23.45
CA ARG A 39 14.14 -7.84 -22.60
C ARG A 39 14.28 -6.52 -21.84
N ARG A 40 14.05 -5.37 -22.53
CA ARG A 40 14.16 -4.04 -21.93
C ARG A 40 12.96 -3.68 -21.07
N ALA A 41 11.79 -4.16 -21.39
CA ALA A 41 10.59 -3.91 -20.58
C ALA A 41 10.63 -4.60 -19.22
N ARG A 42 11.38 -5.69 -19.08
CA ARG A 42 11.53 -6.41 -17.79
C ARG A 42 12.51 -5.76 -16.81
N LEU A 43 13.12 -4.66 -17.19
CA LEU A 43 14.04 -3.92 -16.33
C LEU A 43 13.26 -3.05 -15.34
N LYS A 44 13.99 -2.18 -14.66
CA LYS A 44 13.49 -1.33 -13.59
C LYS A 44 12.20 -0.58 -13.92
N SER A 45 11.52 -0.14 -12.87
CA SER A 45 10.35 0.71 -12.94
C SER A 45 10.60 1.97 -13.80
N PRO A 46 9.64 2.41 -14.63
CA PRO A 46 9.72 3.71 -15.29
C PRO A 46 9.52 4.88 -14.30
N PHE A 47 9.07 4.59 -13.09
CA PHE A 47 8.76 5.57 -12.06
C PHE A 47 9.90 5.62 -11.04
N GLY A 48 10.59 6.74 -10.99
CA GLY A 48 11.64 6.97 -10.00
C GLY A 48 11.09 7.43 -8.64
N ILE A 49 9.91 8.05 -8.64
CA ILE A 49 9.23 8.51 -7.43
C ILE A 49 7.84 7.89 -7.40
N ILE A 50 7.45 7.28 -6.28
CA ILE A 50 6.14 6.66 -6.13
C ILE A 50 5.48 7.20 -4.86
N VAL A 51 4.25 7.69 -5.00
CA VAL A 51 3.45 8.21 -3.89
C VAL A 51 2.12 7.49 -3.83
N GLY A 52 1.69 7.06 -2.65
CA GLY A 52 0.44 6.36 -2.47
C GLY A 52 -0.32 6.76 -1.21
N THR A 53 -1.65 6.71 -1.29
CA THR A 53 -2.53 7.01 -0.16
C THR A 53 -3.51 5.87 0.05
N SER A 54 -3.72 5.41 1.30
CA SER A 54 -4.68 4.35 1.66
C SER A 54 -4.44 3.08 0.81
N ALA A 55 -5.44 2.55 0.10
CA ALA A 55 -5.28 1.41 -0.80
C ALA A 55 -4.24 1.66 -1.92
N GLY A 56 -4.08 2.90 -2.38
CA GLY A 56 -3.01 3.29 -3.30
C GLY A 56 -1.62 3.21 -2.67
N ALA A 57 -1.51 3.36 -1.33
CA ALA A 57 -0.25 3.17 -0.61
C ALA A 57 0.22 1.71 -0.65
N ILE A 58 -0.71 0.76 -0.64
CA ILE A 58 -0.41 -0.67 -0.78
C ILE A 58 0.21 -0.95 -2.16
N ASN A 59 -0.44 -0.46 -3.22
CA ASN A 59 0.08 -0.59 -4.57
C ASN A 59 1.45 0.11 -4.72
N ALA A 60 1.60 1.31 -4.14
CA ALA A 60 2.84 2.08 -4.18
C ALA A 60 3.99 1.33 -3.50
N ALA A 61 3.77 0.81 -2.29
CA ALA A 61 4.78 0.07 -1.54
C ALA A 61 5.19 -1.22 -2.25
N ALA A 62 4.23 -1.99 -2.78
CA ALA A 62 4.51 -3.21 -3.53
C ALA A 62 5.35 -2.92 -4.80
N LEU A 63 5.01 -1.86 -5.55
CA LEU A 63 5.80 -1.43 -6.71
C LEU A 63 7.21 -0.97 -6.32
N ALA A 64 7.33 -0.21 -5.23
CA ALA A 64 8.60 0.32 -4.75
C ALA A 64 9.55 -0.80 -4.32
N CYS A 65 9.06 -1.79 -3.57
CA CYS A 65 9.84 -2.95 -3.14
C CYS A 65 10.33 -3.85 -4.30
N HIS A 66 9.74 -3.68 -5.48
CA HIS A 66 10.09 -4.43 -6.70
C HIS A 66 10.44 -3.50 -7.87
N ALA A 67 10.99 -2.31 -7.58
CA ALA A 67 11.32 -1.32 -8.60
C ALA A 67 12.34 -1.83 -9.64
N ASP A 68 13.14 -2.83 -9.29
CA ASP A 68 14.06 -3.55 -10.16
C ASP A 68 13.36 -4.43 -11.22
N ARG A 69 12.09 -4.79 -11.02
CA ARG A 69 11.35 -5.75 -11.85
C ARG A 69 9.89 -5.32 -12.02
N PHE A 70 9.66 -4.21 -12.69
CA PHE A 70 8.33 -3.58 -12.83
C PHE A 70 7.25 -4.53 -13.35
N ASP A 71 7.51 -5.25 -14.44
CA ASP A 71 6.51 -6.15 -15.06
C ASP A 71 6.10 -7.26 -14.09
N ALA A 72 7.06 -7.84 -13.37
CA ALA A 72 6.78 -8.89 -12.38
C ALA A 72 5.97 -8.36 -11.20
N SER A 73 6.29 -7.15 -10.73
CA SER A 73 5.55 -6.47 -9.67
C SER A 73 4.09 -6.24 -10.06
N VAL A 74 3.85 -5.73 -11.27
CA VAL A 74 2.50 -5.50 -11.79
C VAL A 74 1.72 -6.79 -11.93
N GLU A 75 2.38 -7.89 -12.32
CA GLU A 75 1.75 -9.21 -12.41
C GLU A 75 1.33 -9.76 -11.04
N VAL A 76 2.19 -9.62 -10.04
CA VAL A 76 1.85 -9.99 -8.65
C VAL A 76 0.66 -9.18 -8.14
N LEU A 77 0.71 -7.86 -8.28
CA LEU A 77 -0.41 -6.98 -7.92
C LEU A 77 -1.70 -7.37 -8.63
N SER A 78 -1.62 -7.71 -9.92
CA SER A 78 -2.80 -8.11 -10.69
C SER A 78 -3.46 -9.36 -10.14
N ARG A 79 -2.67 -10.38 -9.78
CA ARG A 79 -3.20 -11.62 -9.17
C ARG A 79 -3.86 -11.32 -7.83
N VAL A 80 -3.21 -10.53 -6.99
CA VAL A 80 -3.76 -10.19 -5.68
C VAL A 80 -5.11 -9.49 -5.82
N TRP A 81 -5.23 -8.47 -6.69
CA TRP A 81 -6.49 -7.77 -6.88
C TRP A 81 -7.56 -8.61 -7.60
N GLN A 82 -7.18 -9.60 -8.40
CA GLN A 82 -8.12 -10.56 -9.01
C GLN A 82 -8.70 -11.54 -7.99
N ASP A 83 -7.84 -12.01 -7.08
CA ASP A 83 -8.23 -12.97 -6.05
C ASP A 83 -8.72 -12.32 -4.75
N PHE A 84 -8.73 -10.97 -4.74
CA PHE A 84 -9.06 -10.17 -3.57
C PHE A 84 -10.52 -10.35 -3.16
N ARG A 85 -10.72 -10.82 -1.93
CA ARG A 85 -12.03 -10.99 -1.32
C ARG A 85 -12.13 -10.12 -0.07
N ALA A 86 -13.34 -9.64 0.21
CA ALA A 86 -13.58 -8.79 1.38
C ALA A 86 -13.15 -9.48 2.70
N GLU A 87 -13.29 -10.80 2.77
CA GLU A 87 -12.90 -11.61 3.93
C GLU A 87 -11.38 -11.61 4.19
N GLN A 88 -10.58 -11.32 3.18
CA GLN A 88 -9.11 -11.18 3.32
C GLN A 88 -8.69 -9.86 3.95
N VAL A 89 -9.59 -8.88 4.00
CA VAL A 89 -9.34 -7.57 4.63
C VAL A 89 -9.93 -7.51 6.02
N TYR A 90 -11.12 -8.08 6.16
CA TYR A 90 -11.88 -8.05 7.39
C TYR A 90 -12.44 -9.42 7.70
N ARG A 91 -12.27 -9.90 8.91
CA ARG A 91 -13.08 -11.02 9.39
C ARG A 91 -14.51 -10.53 9.58
N ALA A 92 -15.35 -10.78 8.59
CA ALA A 92 -16.79 -10.51 8.62
C ALA A 92 -17.56 -11.81 8.96
N ASP A 93 -17.05 -12.60 9.93
CA ASP A 93 -17.84 -13.68 10.47
C ASP A 93 -19.02 -13.11 11.25
N SER A 94 -20.20 -13.65 11.03
CA SER A 94 -21.46 -13.15 11.61
C SER A 94 -21.35 -13.02 13.14
N LEU A 95 -20.61 -13.89 13.81
CA LEU A 95 -20.37 -13.86 15.24
C LEU A 95 -19.40 -12.71 15.61
N GLY A 96 -18.39 -12.42 14.81
CA GLY A 96 -17.47 -11.29 15.03
C GLY A 96 -18.17 -9.94 14.88
N VAL A 97 -19.02 -9.80 13.86
CA VAL A 97 -19.84 -8.58 13.64
C VAL A 97 -20.86 -8.42 14.75
N ILE A 98 -21.55 -9.48 15.18
CA ILE A 98 -22.52 -9.43 16.29
C ILE A 98 -21.80 -9.09 17.60
N ARG A 99 -20.64 -9.68 17.87
CA ARG A 99 -19.83 -9.43 19.07
C ARG A 99 -19.29 -7.99 19.09
N SER A 100 -18.80 -7.50 17.97
CA SER A 100 -18.34 -6.13 17.81
C SER A 100 -19.50 -5.14 17.91
N GLY A 101 -20.64 -5.43 17.27
CA GLY A 101 -21.86 -4.64 17.36
C GLY A 101 -22.43 -4.60 18.78
N ALA A 102 -22.45 -5.73 19.50
CA ALA A 102 -22.87 -5.81 20.91
C ALA A 102 -21.92 -5.02 21.82
N GLN A 103 -20.59 -5.09 21.59
CA GLN A 103 -19.62 -4.28 22.32
C GLN A 103 -19.83 -2.77 22.09
N TRP A 104 -20.15 -2.39 20.85
CA TRP A 104 -20.45 -0.99 20.51
C TRP A 104 -21.75 -0.50 21.12
N LEU A 105 -22.81 -1.30 21.05
CA LEU A 105 -24.09 -0.98 21.73
C LEU A 105 -23.91 -0.87 23.23
N THR A 106 -23.12 -1.75 23.85
CA THR A 106 -22.80 -1.67 25.27
C THR A 106 -21.97 -0.42 25.59
N MET A 107 -21.01 -0.05 24.75
CA MET A 107 -20.26 1.20 24.90
C MET A 107 -21.13 2.44 24.71
N LEU A 108 -22.06 2.44 23.75
CA LEU A 108 -22.97 3.55 23.55
C LEU A 108 -24.01 3.66 24.68
N SER A 109 -24.46 2.54 25.25
CA SER A 109 -25.49 2.52 26.29
C SER A 109 -24.93 2.80 27.71
N VAL A 110 -23.72 2.32 28.01
CA VAL A 110 -23.11 2.40 29.33
C VAL A 110 -21.74 3.10 29.30
N GLY A 111 -21.27 3.46 28.13
CA GLY A 111 -19.90 3.96 27.87
C GLY A 111 -19.58 5.26 28.61
N TRP A 112 -20.56 6.14 28.84
CA TRP A 112 -20.35 7.36 29.62
C TRP A 112 -20.03 7.04 31.10
N LEU A 113 -20.55 5.95 31.63
CA LEU A 113 -20.30 5.49 32.99
C LEU A 113 -18.94 4.78 33.10
N ILE A 114 -18.57 3.98 32.07
CA ILE A 114 -17.33 3.20 32.01
C ILE A 114 -16.14 4.06 31.57
N ALA A 115 -16.35 5.07 30.70
CA ALA A 115 -15.31 6.01 30.26
C ALA A 115 -14.69 6.80 31.43
N ARG A 116 -15.41 6.95 32.51
CA ARG A 116 -14.94 7.59 33.75
C ARG A 116 -13.96 6.70 34.54
N TRP A 117 -13.99 5.37 34.33
CA TRP A 117 -13.23 4.41 35.13
C TRP A 117 -12.18 3.63 34.37
N ARG A 118 -12.24 3.56 33.04
CA ARG A 118 -11.24 2.88 32.21
C ARG A 118 -10.96 3.72 30.96
N LYS A 119 -9.69 4.05 30.75
CA LYS A 119 -9.14 4.58 29.50
C LYS A 119 -9.11 3.49 28.41
N ALA A 120 -10.19 2.73 28.23
CA ALA A 120 -10.32 1.75 27.17
C ALA A 120 -10.64 2.48 25.86
N ARG A 121 -9.62 2.75 25.05
CA ARG A 121 -9.81 3.23 23.69
C ARG A 121 -10.34 2.07 22.85
N PRO A 122 -11.44 2.24 22.09
CA PRO A 122 -11.91 1.21 21.18
C PRO A 122 -10.81 0.96 20.14
N ARG A 123 -10.27 -0.26 20.11
CA ARG A 123 -9.50 -0.75 18.99
C ARG A 123 -10.47 -0.95 17.83
N SER A 124 -9.97 -0.93 16.58
CA SER A 124 -10.75 -1.06 15.34
C SER A 124 -12.00 -1.95 15.47
N LEU A 125 -13.13 -1.52 14.89
CA LEU A 125 -14.38 -2.31 14.76
C LEU A 125 -14.18 -3.62 14.01
N LEU A 126 -13.13 -3.70 13.19
CA LEU A 126 -12.83 -4.82 12.31
C LEU A 126 -11.44 -5.36 12.66
N ASP A 127 -11.33 -6.70 12.69
CA ASP A 127 -10.04 -7.36 12.81
C ASP A 127 -9.24 -7.20 11.51
N ASN A 128 -8.15 -6.45 11.57
CA ASN A 128 -7.27 -6.19 10.44
C ASN A 128 -6.14 -7.24 10.31
N GLY A 129 -6.16 -8.31 11.09
CA GLY A 129 -5.17 -9.38 11.02
C GLY A 129 -4.97 -9.93 9.60
N PRO A 130 -6.03 -10.31 8.87
CA PRO A 130 -5.92 -10.80 7.50
C PRO A 130 -5.24 -9.80 6.55
N LEU A 131 -5.54 -8.50 6.70
CA LEU A 131 -4.88 -7.46 5.90
C LEU A 131 -3.39 -7.38 6.22
N ALA A 132 -2.99 -7.48 7.48
CA ALA A 132 -1.59 -7.45 7.87
C ALA A 132 -0.82 -8.65 7.29
N GLU A 133 -1.39 -9.84 7.30
CA GLU A 133 -0.80 -11.04 6.68
C GLU A 133 -0.65 -10.88 5.17
N LEU A 134 -1.69 -10.37 4.50
CA LEU A 134 -1.65 -10.09 3.06
C LEU A 134 -0.54 -9.07 2.74
N LEU A 135 -0.44 -7.99 3.50
CA LEU A 135 0.57 -6.96 3.31
C LEU A 135 1.99 -7.49 3.52
N ASN A 136 2.22 -8.28 4.54
CA ASN A 136 3.53 -8.90 4.80
C ASN A 136 3.96 -9.83 3.65
N THR A 137 3.02 -10.48 2.98
CA THR A 137 3.30 -11.34 1.84
C THR A 137 3.55 -10.54 0.57
N MET A 138 2.81 -9.45 0.35
CA MET A 138 2.85 -8.66 -0.89
C MET A 138 3.93 -7.61 -0.92
N VAL A 139 4.28 -7.06 0.24
CA VAL A 139 5.13 -5.88 0.37
C VAL A 139 6.35 -6.24 1.21
N PRO A 140 7.40 -6.81 0.58
CA PRO A 140 8.65 -7.13 1.27
C PRO A 140 9.44 -5.83 1.54
N LEU A 141 9.06 -5.12 2.61
CA LEU A 141 9.65 -3.82 2.97
C LEU A 141 11.17 -3.88 3.19
N GLU A 142 11.69 -5.04 3.55
CA GLU A 142 13.13 -5.31 3.67
C GLU A 142 13.91 -5.10 2.36
N ARG A 143 13.24 -5.12 1.22
CA ARG A 143 13.86 -4.84 -0.08
C ARG A 143 13.98 -3.35 -0.39
N LEU A 144 13.18 -2.51 0.26
CA LEU A 144 13.12 -1.08 -0.05
C LEU A 144 14.47 -0.37 0.10
N PRO A 145 15.28 -0.59 1.17
CA PRO A 145 16.60 0.03 1.28
C PRO A 145 17.51 -0.33 0.10
N MET A 146 17.48 -1.57 -0.37
CA MET A 146 18.27 -2.00 -1.52
C MET A 146 17.81 -1.32 -2.81
N MET A 147 16.49 -1.13 -3.02
CA MET A 147 15.96 -0.43 -4.19
C MET A 147 16.44 1.02 -4.25
N LEU A 148 16.48 1.69 -3.10
CA LEU A 148 16.98 3.06 -2.97
C LEU A 148 18.49 3.12 -3.19
N GLN A 149 19.29 2.27 -2.53
CA GLN A 149 20.74 2.22 -2.67
C GLN A 149 21.19 1.95 -4.11
N GLN A 150 20.51 1.03 -4.80
CA GLN A 150 20.79 0.69 -6.20
C GLN A 150 20.18 1.68 -7.19
N ARG A 151 19.55 2.76 -6.73
CA ARG A 151 18.87 3.77 -7.56
C ARG A 151 17.85 3.19 -8.53
N GLN A 152 17.25 2.05 -8.17
CA GLN A 152 16.06 1.53 -8.86
C GLN A 152 14.83 2.36 -8.57
N LEU A 153 14.81 2.97 -7.38
CA LEU A 153 13.82 3.92 -6.89
C LEU A 153 14.55 5.12 -6.29
N HIS A 154 14.00 6.33 -6.41
CA HIS A 154 14.54 7.54 -5.79
C HIS A 154 13.79 7.90 -4.52
N ALA A 155 12.47 7.77 -4.53
CA ALA A 155 11.66 8.02 -3.35
C ALA A 155 10.36 7.22 -3.35
N LEU A 156 9.91 6.86 -2.14
CA LEU A 156 8.58 6.35 -1.84
C LEU A 156 7.96 7.23 -0.76
N ALA A 157 6.71 7.63 -0.93
CA ALA A 157 5.90 8.22 0.13
C ALA A 157 4.56 7.51 0.25
N VAL A 158 4.16 7.16 1.46
CA VAL A 158 2.87 6.53 1.74
C VAL A 158 2.13 7.32 2.81
N THR A 159 0.86 7.62 2.57
CA THR A 159 0.02 8.37 3.49
C THR A 159 -1.10 7.48 4.03
N ALA A 160 -1.25 7.51 5.35
CA ALA A 160 -2.31 6.85 6.09
C ALA A 160 -2.96 7.83 7.08
N SER A 161 -4.14 7.48 7.59
CA SER A 161 -4.79 8.23 8.66
C SER A 161 -4.53 7.59 10.01
N SER A 162 -4.16 8.41 10.98
CA SER A 162 -4.04 7.99 12.38
C SER A 162 -5.42 7.90 13.03
N TYR A 163 -5.79 6.73 13.51
CA TYR A 163 -7.04 6.58 14.28
C TYR A 163 -6.99 7.24 15.67
N THR A 164 -5.79 7.51 16.18
CA THR A 164 -5.62 8.08 17.51
C THR A 164 -5.79 9.59 17.50
N GLY A 165 -5.23 10.28 16.50
CA GLY A 165 -5.23 11.74 16.40
C GLY A 165 -6.17 12.29 15.32
N GLY A 166 -6.67 11.45 14.40
CA GLY A 166 -7.42 11.90 13.22
C GLY A 166 -6.56 12.61 12.18
N GLU A 167 -5.25 12.53 12.32
CA GLU A 167 -4.28 13.21 11.48
C GLU A 167 -3.88 12.34 10.28
N HIS A 168 -3.44 12.99 9.21
CA HIS A 168 -2.77 12.31 8.11
C HIS A 168 -1.28 12.17 8.44
N VAL A 169 -0.78 10.94 8.37
CA VAL A 169 0.64 10.63 8.59
C VAL A 169 1.23 10.15 7.28
N THR A 170 2.29 10.82 6.83
CA THR A 170 3.05 10.42 5.64
C THR A 170 4.41 9.89 6.07
N PHE A 171 4.70 8.66 5.65
CA PHE A 171 6.01 8.02 5.77
C PHE A 171 6.73 8.19 4.45
N SER A 172 7.98 8.63 4.46
CA SER A 172 8.80 8.79 3.27
C SER A 172 10.14 8.09 3.40
N TRP A 173 10.61 7.55 2.29
CA TRP A 173 11.93 6.97 2.11
C TRP A 173 12.52 7.54 0.84
N GLU A 174 13.77 7.95 0.90
CA GLU A 174 14.47 8.55 -0.23
C GLU A 174 15.94 8.13 -0.26
N VAL A 175 16.57 8.31 -1.41
CA VAL A 175 18.02 8.08 -1.54
C VAL A 175 18.73 9.07 -0.62
N PRO A 176 19.65 8.59 0.27
CA PRO A 176 20.39 9.49 1.16
C PRO A 176 21.12 10.58 0.39
N ALA A 177 20.98 11.82 0.85
CA ALA A 177 21.75 12.95 0.30
C ALA A 177 23.25 12.68 0.50
N GLY A 178 24.02 12.74 -0.59
CA GLY A 178 25.49 12.55 -0.53
C GLY A 178 26.03 11.27 -1.11
N THR A 179 25.22 10.35 -1.58
CA THR A 179 25.65 9.22 -2.41
C THR A 179 25.83 9.70 -3.87
N ALA A 180 26.87 10.54 -4.11
CA ALA A 180 27.29 10.85 -5.47
C ALA A 180 27.66 9.56 -6.20
N ALA A 181 27.32 9.49 -7.49
CA ALA A 181 27.65 8.40 -8.39
C ALA A 181 29.16 8.39 -8.69
#